data_500c9496eb9b98b76cdf5871f13f85b2
#
_entry.id   500c9496eb9b98b76cdf5871f13f85b2
#
_cell.length_a   1.000
_cell.length_b   1.000
_cell.length_c   1.000
_cell.angle_alpha   90.00
_cell.angle_beta   90.00
_cell.angle_gamma   90.00
#
_symmetry.space_group_name_H-M   'P 1'
#
loop_
_entity.id
_entity.type
_entity.pdbx_description
1 polymer ?
#
loop_
_entity_poly.entity_id
_entity_poly.type
_entity_poly.pdbx_seq_one_letter_code
_entity_poly.pdbx_strand_id
1 'polypeptide(L)'
;MFDSGSFRDPSGRILRQDGKILRAIFDQGVANYAAARDADIYRRAVSRGRLVDLRETDTSLLAGIDPALRVVLEHPRLPFISYPYEWTFSGLKTAALLHLDLHLELLADDFTLSDATAYNVQFEGTQPIFIDHLSIVPYEDGALWAGQRQFAMQFLNPLILWAKRGVAPNTWYRGNVEGIAPEDLTKLLGWREKASFTVLAHVVAQSWTYKRGVQAGLNAKTNTARKLSKPAFI
;
A
#
# COMPACT_ATOMS: atom_id res chain seq x y z
N MET A 1 18.94 0.25 16.11
CA MET A 1 17.71 0.83 16.69
C MET A 1 16.55 0.59 15.71
N PHE A 2 15.39 0.12 16.20
CA PHE A 2 14.18 -0.03 15.35
C PHE A 2 13.72 1.32 14.79
N ASP A 3 13.29 1.31 13.54
CA ASP A 3 12.66 2.47 12.93
C ASP A 3 11.24 2.63 13.49
N SER A 4 10.90 3.83 13.96
CA SER A 4 9.59 4.12 14.57
C SER A 4 8.40 3.95 13.61
N GLY A 5 8.64 4.03 12.30
CA GLY A 5 7.60 3.83 11.28
C GLY A 5 7.13 2.38 11.15
N SER A 6 7.97 1.41 11.56
CA SER A 6 7.68 -0.02 11.39
C SER A 6 7.09 -0.71 12.61
N PHE A 7 6.74 0.03 13.69
CA PHE A 7 6.33 -0.59 14.96
C PHE A 7 4.96 -1.29 14.92
N ARG A 8 4.11 -0.96 13.97
CA ARG A 8 2.74 -1.49 13.85
C ARG A 8 2.65 -2.82 13.11
N ASP A 9 3.70 -3.18 12.35
CA ASP A 9 3.67 -4.42 11.59
C ASP A 9 4.14 -5.59 12.45
N PRO A 10 3.27 -6.56 12.79
CA PRO A 10 3.65 -7.74 13.55
C PRO A 10 4.47 -8.74 12.74
N SER A 11 4.45 -8.64 11.40
CA SER A 11 5.17 -9.54 10.49
C SER A 11 6.65 -9.18 10.35
N GLY A 12 7.00 -7.91 10.55
CA GLY A 12 8.39 -7.49 10.43
C GLY A 12 8.65 -6.06 10.88
N ARG A 13 9.93 -5.73 11.08
CA ARG A 13 10.39 -4.40 11.52
C ARG A 13 11.64 -3.97 10.78
N ILE A 14 11.74 -2.68 10.53
CA ILE A 14 12.94 -2.06 9.96
C ILE A 14 13.88 -1.64 11.08
N LEU A 15 15.18 -1.90 10.87
CA LEU A 15 16.25 -1.49 11.76
C LEU A 15 17.34 -0.77 10.97
N ARG A 16 17.99 0.17 11.65
CA ARG A 16 19.21 0.82 11.14
C ARG A 16 20.37 0.40 12.06
N GLN A 17 21.33 -0.31 11.48
CA GLN A 17 22.49 -0.80 12.21
C GLN A 17 23.74 -0.71 11.32
N ASP A 18 24.81 -0.11 11.82
CA ASP A 18 26.11 0.00 11.15
C ASP A 18 26.02 0.55 9.70
N GLY A 19 25.14 1.53 9.50
CA GLY A 19 24.90 2.14 8.18
C GLY A 19 24.02 1.29 7.23
N LYS A 20 23.62 0.08 7.66
CA LYS A 20 22.75 -0.83 6.91
C LYS A 20 21.29 -0.59 7.24
N ILE A 21 20.43 -0.84 6.26
CA ILE A 21 18.99 -0.93 6.44
C ILE A 21 18.63 -2.42 6.46
N LEU A 22 18.16 -2.87 7.61
CA LEU A 22 17.81 -4.27 7.82
C LEU A 22 16.30 -4.38 8.07
N ARG A 23 15.68 -5.44 7.52
CA ARG A 23 14.31 -5.83 7.84
C ARG A 23 14.34 -7.16 8.59
N ALA A 24 13.88 -7.16 9.82
CA ALA A 24 13.60 -8.37 10.57
C ALA A 24 12.23 -8.92 10.13
N ILE A 25 12.13 -10.20 9.82
CA ILE A 25 10.88 -10.91 9.56
C ILE A 25 10.65 -11.89 10.70
N PHE A 26 9.47 -11.78 11.30
CA PHE A 26 9.06 -12.60 12.43
C PHE A 26 8.17 -13.77 11.99
N ASP A 27 7.87 -14.71 12.88
CA ASP A 27 7.06 -15.92 12.63
C ASP A 27 5.84 -15.65 11.77
N GLN A 28 5.12 -14.56 12.03
CA GLN A 28 3.87 -14.21 11.32
C GLN A 28 4.08 -13.83 9.85
N GLY A 29 5.26 -13.30 9.50
CA GLY A 29 5.58 -12.87 8.14
C GLY A 29 6.22 -13.94 7.26
N VAL A 30 6.78 -14.99 7.87
CA VAL A 30 7.63 -15.98 7.17
C VAL A 30 6.89 -16.69 6.04
N ALA A 31 5.67 -17.14 6.28
CA ALA A 31 4.92 -17.93 5.30
C ALA A 31 4.65 -17.12 4.00
N ASN A 32 4.20 -15.88 4.12
CA ASN A 32 3.94 -15.00 2.99
C ASN A 32 5.25 -14.60 2.29
N TYR A 33 6.29 -14.28 3.07
CA TYR A 33 7.61 -13.98 2.52
C TYR A 33 8.17 -15.15 1.72
N ALA A 34 8.15 -16.37 2.27
CA ALA A 34 8.64 -17.56 1.61
C ALA A 34 7.85 -17.85 0.32
N ALA A 35 6.53 -17.75 0.34
CA ALA A 35 5.69 -17.94 -0.84
C ALA A 35 6.07 -16.97 -1.97
N ALA A 36 6.24 -15.68 -1.68
CA ALA A 36 6.61 -14.69 -2.69
C ALA A 36 8.06 -14.86 -3.18
N ARG A 37 9.01 -15.21 -2.28
CA ARG A 37 10.39 -15.52 -2.63
C ARG A 37 10.46 -16.74 -3.57
N ASP A 38 9.82 -17.84 -3.18
CA ASP A 38 9.91 -19.13 -3.90
C ASP A 38 9.18 -19.08 -5.25
N ALA A 39 8.15 -18.23 -5.38
CA ALA A 39 7.50 -17.90 -6.65
C ALA A 39 8.27 -16.84 -7.48
N ASP A 40 9.45 -16.41 -7.03
CA ASP A 40 10.32 -15.45 -7.73
C ASP A 40 9.70 -14.05 -7.91
N ILE A 41 8.70 -13.71 -7.12
CA ILE A 41 7.96 -12.44 -7.18
C ILE A 41 8.91 -11.25 -6.93
N TYR A 42 9.71 -11.33 -5.86
CA TYR A 42 10.60 -10.24 -5.49
C TYR A 42 11.64 -9.96 -6.56
N ARG A 43 12.32 -10.99 -7.08
CA ARG A 43 13.34 -10.82 -8.11
C ARG A 43 12.77 -10.17 -9.38
N ARG A 44 11.57 -10.61 -9.81
CA ARG A 44 10.91 -10.02 -10.99
C ARG A 44 10.50 -8.56 -10.74
N ALA A 45 9.95 -8.23 -9.59
CA ALA A 45 9.56 -6.86 -9.27
C ALA A 45 10.79 -5.93 -9.15
N VAL A 46 11.88 -6.40 -8.54
CA VAL A 46 13.16 -5.68 -8.45
C VAL A 46 13.76 -5.46 -9.84
N SER A 47 13.83 -6.49 -10.68
CA SER A 47 14.42 -6.39 -12.03
C SER A 47 13.66 -5.41 -12.94
N ARG A 48 12.38 -5.16 -12.67
CA ARG A 48 11.55 -4.17 -13.37
C ARG A 48 11.60 -2.77 -12.75
N GLY A 49 12.38 -2.58 -11.68
CA GLY A 49 12.45 -1.33 -10.95
C GLY A 49 11.16 -0.96 -10.21
N ARG A 50 10.31 -1.95 -9.90
CA ARG A 50 9.05 -1.75 -9.17
C ARG A 50 9.22 -1.81 -7.65
N LEU A 51 10.17 -2.61 -7.17
CA LEU A 51 10.40 -2.92 -5.77
C LEU A 51 11.85 -2.62 -5.41
N VAL A 52 12.09 -2.08 -4.23
CA VAL A 52 13.44 -1.89 -3.71
C VAL A 52 14.12 -3.25 -3.54
N ASP A 53 15.40 -3.32 -3.86
CA ASP A 53 16.18 -4.56 -3.80
C ASP A 53 16.27 -5.12 -2.39
N LEU A 54 16.46 -6.43 -2.29
CA LEU A 54 16.60 -7.17 -1.03
C LEU A 54 17.64 -8.25 -1.14
N ARG A 55 18.31 -8.51 -0.04
CA ARG A 55 19.23 -9.64 0.09
C ARG A 55 19.03 -10.30 1.45
N GLU A 56 18.76 -11.60 1.46
CA GLU A 56 18.79 -12.35 2.72
C GLU A 56 20.21 -12.30 3.31
N THR A 57 20.28 -12.10 4.60
CA THR A 57 21.54 -12.04 5.35
C THR A 57 21.45 -12.83 6.66
N ASP A 58 22.58 -12.97 7.36
CA ASP A 58 22.67 -13.76 8.56
C ASP A 58 21.79 -13.17 9.69
N THR A 59 20.94 -14.00 10.27
CA THR A 59 20.10 -13.65 11.42
C THR A 59 20.91 -13.28 12.67
N SER A 60 22.17 -13.73 12.74
CA SER A 60 23.10 -13.36 13.83
C SER A 60 23.33 -11.86 13.95
N LEU A 61 23.15 -11.09 12.85
CA LEU A 61 23.22 -9.63 12.85
C LEU A 61 22.19 -8.98 13.81
N LEU A 62 21.10 -9.68 14.07
CA LEU A 62 20.01 -9.24 14.93
C LEU A 62 19.79 -10.21 16.11
N ALA A 63 20.82 -10.96 16.48
CA ALA A 63 20.74 -11.91 17.58
C ALA A 63 20.30 -11.21 18.90
N GLY A 64 19.33 -11.83 19.59
CA GLY A 64 18.81 -11.33 20.86
C GLY A 64 17.79 -10.19 20.77
N ILE A 65 17.43 -9.74 19.56
CA ILE A 65 16.42 -8.68 19.39
C ILE A 65 15.00 -9.21 19.69
N ASP A 66 14.65 -10.37 19.14
CA ASP A 66 13.34 -10.99 19.34
C ASP A 66 13.44 -12.51 19.10
N PRO A 67 12.90 -13.37 19.97
CA PRO A 67 12.91 -14.81 19.78
C PRO A 67 12.06 -15.28 18.56
N ALA A 68 11.13 -14.46 18.10
CA ALA A 68 10.31 -14.74 16.91
C ALA A 68 11.01 -14.39 15.58
N LEU A 69 12.23 -13.86 15.60
CA LEU A 69 13.03 -13.56 14.42
C LEU A 69 13.33 -14.82 13.61
N ARG A 70 13.06 -14.80 12.31
CA ARG A 70 13.31 -15.93 11.40
C ARG A 70 14.17 -15.58 10.20
N VAL A 71 13.98 -14.40 9.62
CA VAL A 71 14.73 -13.97 8.44
C VAL A 71 15.18 -12.52 8.63
N VAL A 72 16.36 -12.21 8.12
CA VAL A 72 16.86 -10.83 8.03
C VAL A 72 17.12 -10.48 6.57
N LEU A 73 16.56 -9.39 6.12
CA LEU A 73 16.83 -8.82 4.81
C LEU A 73 17.68 -7.57 4.96
N GLU A 74 18.66 -7.41 4.10
CA GLU A 74 19.40 -6.16 3.90
C GLU A 74 18.86 -5.47 2.65
N HIS A 75 18.57 -4.17 2.75
CA HIS A 75 18.10 -3.32 1.66
C HIS A 75 19.13 -2.25 1.32
N PRO A 76 19.20 -1.80 0.05
CA PRO A 76 19.96 -0.63 -0.28
C PRO A 76 19.41 0.58 0.45
N ARG A 77 20.30 1.48 0.86
CA ARG A 77 19.90 2.74 1.48
C ARG A 77 19.46 3.72 0.40
N LEU A 78 18.19 4.12 0.44
CA LEU A 78 17.71 5.21 -0.41
C LEU A 78 18.37 6.54 0.03
N PRO A 79 18.88 7.33 -0.93
CA PRO A 79 19.61 8.57 -0.61
C PRO A 79 18.73 9.62 0.05
N PHE A 80 17.44 9.62 -0.26
CA PHE A 80 16.47 10.56 0.28
C PHE A 80 15.14 9.84 0.56
N ILE A 81 14.49 10.19 1.66
CA ILE A 81 13.16 9.72 2.03
C ILE A 81 12.19 10.89 1.92
N SER A 82 11.14 10.73 1.14
CA SER A 82 10.08 11.71 0.96
C SER A 82 8.73 11.17 1.46
N TYR A 83 7.82 12.08 1.75
CA TYR A 83 6.51 11.75 2.27
C TYR A 83 5.41 12.25 1.34
N PRO A 84 4.22 11.61 1.29
CA PRO A 84 3.12 11.98 0.40
C PRO A 84 2.72 13.46 0.49
N TYR A 85 2.86 14.09 1.65
CA TYR A 85 2.57 15.50 1.85
C TYR A 85 3.63 16.46 1.25
N GLU A 86 4.73 15.93 0.74
CA GLU A 86 5.80 16.69 0.07
C GLU A 86 5.70 16.56 -1.45
N TRP A 87 4.94 15.61 -1.96
CA TRP A 87 4.90 15.30 -3.38
C TRP A 87 4.08 16.31 -4.18
N THR A 88 4.53 16.55 -5.41
CA THR A 88 3.76 17.27 -6.42
C THR A 88 2.61 16.40 -6.94
N PHE A 89 1.69 17.00 -7.70
CA PHE A 89 0.64 16.25 -8.40
C PHE A 89 1.20 15.09 -9.25
N SER A 90 2.25 15.38 -10.03
CA SER A 90 2.90 14.36 -10.86
C SER A 90 3.57 13.28 -10.03
N GLY A 91 4.21 13.64 -8.91
CA GLY A 91 4.79 12.66 -7.98
C GLY A 91 3.73 11.73 -7.40
N LEU A 92 2.65 12.28 -6.85
CA LEU A 92 1.55 11.47 -6.30
C LEU A 92 0.90 10.59 -7.38
N LYS A 93 0.74 11.12 -8.61
CA LYS A 93 0.19 10.36 -9.74
C LYS A 93 1.10 9.20 -10.14
N THR A 94 2.41 9.43 -10.27
CA THR A 94 3.35 8.35 -10.65
C THR A 94 3.47 7.29 -9.56
N ALA A 95 3.42 7.68 -8.28
CA ALA A 95 3.36 6.74 -7.17
C ALA A 95 2.08 5.88 -7.20
N ALA A 96 0.93 6.48 -7.50
CA ALA A 96 -0.34 5.76 -7.67
C ALA A 96 -0.28 4.76 -8.84
N LEU A 97 0.31 5.16 -9.96
CA LEU A 97 0.46 4.29 -11.13
C LEU A 97 1.42 3.12 -10.83
N LEU A 98 2.57 3.37 -10.19
CA LEU A 98 3.46 2.30 -9.74
C LEU A 98 2.71 1.26 -8.89
N HIS A 99 1.92 1.76 -7.93
CA HIS A 99 1.19 0.89 -7.01
C HIS A 99 0.17 0.00 -7.73
N LEU A 100 -0.58 0.57 -8.69
CA LEU A 100 -1.55 -0.18 -9.50
C LEU A 100 -0.85 -1.15 -10.47
N ASP A 101 0.20 -0.72 -11.15
CA ASP A 101 0.96 -1.57 -12.06
C ASP A 101 1.56 -2.77 -11.32
N LEU A 102 2.19 -2.53 -10.16
CA LEU A 102 2.72 -3.61 -9.33
C LEU A 102 1.60 -4.56 -8.88
N HIS A 103 0.45 -4.02 -8.44
CA HIS A 103 -0.67 -4.85 -8.01
C HIS A 103 -1.23 -5.71 -9.16
N LEU A 104 -1.36 -5.17 -10.37
CA LEU A 104 -1.81 -5.93 -11.55
C LEU A 104 -0.80 -7.03 -11.93
N GLU A 105 0.50 -6.73 -11.87
CA GLU A 105 1.55 -7.72 -12.10
C GLU A 105 1.49 -8.85 -11.06
N LEU A 106 1.27 -8.52 -9.79
CA LEU A 106 1.12 -9.50 -8.72
C LEU A 106 -0.12 -10.38 -8.91
N LEU A 107 -1.27 -9.80 -9.27
CA LEU A 107 -2.49 -10.56 -9.52
C LEU A 107 -2.34 -11.57 -10.66
N ALA A 108 -1.52 -11.28 -11.67
CA ALA A 108 -1.23 -12.21 -12.75
C ALA A 108 -0.48 -13.46 -12.27
N ASP A 109 0.24 -13.35 -11.16
CA ASP A 109 1.02 -14.40 -10.53
C ASP A 109 0.36 -14.98 -9.26
N ASP A 110 -0.94 -14.75 -9.02
CA ASP A 110 -1.71 -15.17 -7.84
C ASP A 110 -1.23 -14.57 -6.52
N PHE A 111 -0.69 -13.33 -6.58
CA PHE A 111 -0.36 -12.50 -5.42
C PHE A 111 -1.15 -11.20 -5.41
N THR A 112 -1.17 -10.53 -4.27
CA THR A 112 -1.85 -9.23 -4.08
C THR A 112 -1.07 -8.36 -3.10
N LEU A 113 -1.44 -7.08 -3.00
CA LEU A 113 -0.97 -6.18 -1.95
C LEU A 113 -2.01 -6.14 -0.82
N SER A 114 -1.62 -6.52 0.39
CA SER A 114 -2.47 -6.44 1.59
C SER A 114 -2.63 -5.00 2.11
N ASP A 115 -1.69 -4.13 1.76
CA ASP A 115 -1.63 -2.72 2.15
C ASP A 115 -1.43 -1.82 0.92
N ALA A 116 -2.09 -0.68 0.88
CA ALA A 116 -2.04 0.26 -0.23
C ALA A 116 -1.70 1.69 0.22
N THR A 117 -0.90 1.81 1.26
CA THR A 117 -0.48 3.13 1.74
C THR A 117 0.51 3.82 0.80
N ALA A 118 0.34 5.12 0.61
CA ALA A 118 1.28 5.95 -0.13
C ALA A 118 2.67 6.02 0.54
N TYR A 119 2.74 5.74 1.84
CA TYR A 119 4.01 5.70 2.59
C TYR A 119 4.89 4.50 2.22
N ASN A 120 4.35 3.50 1.52
CA ASN A 120 5.11 2.37 0.98
C ASN A 120 5.75 2.67 -0.38
N VAL A 121 5.68 3.91 -0.86
CA VAL A 121 6.36 4.35 -2.08
C VAL A 121 7.43 5.39 -1.73
N GLN A 122 8.59 5.26 -2.34
CA GLN A 122 9.68 6.23 -2.29
C GLN A 122 10.11 6.60 -3.71
N PHE A 123 11.06 7.53 -3.84
CA PHE A 123 11.55 7.98 -5.13
C PHE A 123 13.08 7.84 -5.22
N GLU A 124 13.55 7.27 -6.33
CA GLU A 124 14.93 7.37 -6.79
C GLU A 124 14.97 8.37 -7.94
N GLY A 125 15.43 9.59 -7.67
CA GLY A 125 15.26 10.70 -8.61
C GLY A 125 13.78 10.98 -8.89
N THR A 126 13.33 10.74 -10.11
CA THR A 126 11.92 10.92 -10.53
C THR A 126 11.14 9.58 -10.60
N GLN A 127 11.80 8.47 -10.39
CA GLN A 127 11.21 7.14 -10.50
C GLN A 127 10.65 6.69 -9.15
N PRO A 128 9.36 6.37 -9.04
CA PRO A 128 8.81 5.81 -7.83
C PRO A 128 9.23 4.34 -7.69
N ILE A 129 9.49 3.92 -6.46
CA ILE A 129 9.84 2.55 -6.09
C ILE A 129 9.04 2.11 -4.87
N PHE A 130 8.49 0.91 -4.89
CA PHE A 130 7.78 0.32 -3.75
C PHE A 130 8.79 -0.23 -2.74
N ILE A 131 8.53 -0.07 -1.44
CA ILE A 131 9.51 -0.40 -0.39
C ILE A 131 9.01 -1.45 0.62
N ASP A 132 7.76 -1.89 0.53
CA ASP A 132 7.22 -2.83 1.50
C ASP A 132 7.00 -4.24 0.93
N HIS A 133 7.99 -5.10 1.15
CA HIS A 133 7.98 -6.49 0.70
C HIS A 133 6.91 -7.33 1.39
N LEU A 134 6.61 -7.05 2.67
CA LEU A 134 5.72 -7.87 3.48
C LEU A 134 4.24 -7.63 3.19
N SER A 135 3.91 -6.56 2.48
CA SER A 135 2.54 -6.36 1.97
C SER A 135 2.22 -7.23 0.75
N ILE A 136 3.23 -7.86 0.12
CA ILE A 136 3.02 -8.82 -0.96
C ILE A 136 2.64 -10.17 -0.37
N VAL A 137 1.41 -10.60 -0.60
CA VAL A 137 0.83 -11.82 -0.02
C VAL A 137 0.13 -12.66 -1.10
N PRO A 138 -0.01 -13.99 -0.93
CA PRO A 138 -0.81 -14.81 -1.83
C PRO A 138 -2.25 -14.28 -1.98
N TYR A 139 -2.78 -14.31 -3.19
CA TYR A 139 -4.15 -13.91 -3.49
C TYR A 139 -5.11 -15.08 -3.30
N GLU A 140 -6.20 -14.86 -2.59
CA GLU A 140 -7.31 -15.82 -2.50
C GLU A 140 -8.31 -15.54 -3.63
N ASP A 141 -8.56 -16.51 -4.49
CA ASP A 141 -9.45 -16.34 -5.63
C ASP A 141 -10.84 -15.83 -5.21
N GLY A 142 -11.29 -14.78 -5.88
CA GLY A 142 -12.53 -14.09 -5.59
C GLY A 142 -12.52 -13.15 -4.38
N ALA A 143 -11.41 -13.01 -3.67
CA ALA A 143 -11.28 -12.02 -2.61
C ALA A 143 -11.26 -10.60 -3.16
N LEU A 144 -11.91 -9.66 -2.46
CA LEU A 144 -11.80 -8.24 -2.77
C LEU A 144 -10.42 -7.72 -2.30
N TRP A 145 -9.86 -6.79 -3.04
CA TRP A 145 -8.60 -6.18 -2.65
C TRP A 145 -8.70 -5.44 -1.31
N ALA A 146 -7.96 -5.92 -0.31
CA ALA A 146 -7.98 -5.36 1.04
C ALA A 146 -7.52 -3.88 1.07
N GLY A 147 -6.55 -3.51 0.21
CA GLY A 147 -6.02 -2.16 0.09
C GLY A 147 -6.91 -1.16 -0.66
N GLN A 148 -8.04 -1.58 -1.25
CA GLN A 148 -8.86 -0.73 -2.13
C GLN A 148 -9.26 0.61 -1.49
N ARG A 149 -9.78 0.58 -0.27
CA ARG A 149 -10.21 1.80 0.44
C ARG A 149 -9.02 2.71 0.74
N GLN A 150 -7.91 2.13 1.19
CA GLN A 150 -6.70 2.87 1.51
C GLN A 150 -6.09 3.51 0.27
N PHE A 151 -6.01 2.78 -0.84
CA PHE A 151 -5.61 3.34 -2.14
C PHE A 151 -6.50 4.51 -2.56
N ALA A 152 -7.82 4.37 -2.42
CA ALA A 152 -8.74 5.45 -2.74
C ALA A 152 -8.48 6.69 -1.86
N MET A 153 -8.30 6.51 -0.56
CA MET A 153 -8.09 7.61 0.39
C MET A 153 -6.73 8.29 0.21
N GLN A 154 -5.68 7.52 -0.07
CA GLN A 154 -4.31 8.04 -0.09
C GLN A 154 -3.79 8.41 -1.48
N PHE A 155 -4.40 7.93 -2.55
CA PHE A 155 -4.00 8.28 -3.91
C PHE A 155 -5.14 8.91 -4.72
N LEU A 156 -6.22 8.17 -4.92
CA LEU A 156 -7.26 8.57 -5.88
C LEU A 156 -7.98 9.84 -5.44
N ASN A 157 -8.46 9.91 -4.21
CA ASN A 157 -9.21 11.04 -3.68
C ASN A 157 -8.38 12.34 -3.64
N PRO A 158 -7.12 12.32 -3.17
CA PRO A 158 -6.22 13.47 -3.26
C PRO A 158 -5.98 13.94 -4.71
N LEU A 159 -5.77 13.01 -5.65
CA LEU A 159 -5.60 13.33 -7.07
C LEU A 159 -6.87 13.95 -7.67
N ILE A 160 -8.04 13.42 -7.33
CA ILE A 160 -9.34 13.98 -7.78
C ILE A 160 -9.54 15.40 -7.23
N LEU A 161 -9.29 15.62 -5.94
CA LEU A 161 -9.40 16.94 -5.32
C LEU A 161 -8.51 17.95 -6.05
N TRP A 162 -7.25 17.58 -6.26
CA TRP A 162 -6.29 18.45 -6.92
C TRP A 162 -6.67 18.72 -8.38
N ALA A 163 -7.02 17.68 -9.15
CA ALA A 163 -7.39 17.81 -10.55
C ALA A 163 -8.70 18.60 -10.78
N LYS A 164 -9.69 18.46 -9.88
CA LYS A 164 -11.01 19.07 -10.06
C LYS A 164 -11.13 20.46 -9.41
N ARG A 165 -10.39 20.71 -8.35
CA ARG A 165 -10.51 21.93 -7.53
C ARG A 165 -9.24 22.75 -7.45
N GLY A 166 -8.11 22.26 -7.98
CA GLY A 166 -6.81 22.93 -7.84
C GLY A 166 -6.30 22.96 -6.39
N VAL A 167 -6.88 22.19 -5.48
CA VAL A 167 -6.53 22.17 -4.06
C VAL A 167 -5.52 21.05 -3.83
N ALA A 168 -4.28 21.43 -3.51
CA ALA A 168 -3.22 20.49 -3.17
C ALA A 168 -3.53 19.78 -1.82
N PRO A 169 -3.45 18.44 -1.77
CA PRO A 169 -3.79 17.68 -0.56
C PRO A 169 -2.68 17.66 0.50
N ASN A 170 -1.55 18.33 0.27
CA ASN A 170 -0.38 18.29 1.16
C ASN A 170 -0.71 18.64 2.62
N THR A 171 -1.50 19.71 2.84
CA THR A 171 -1.94 20.11 4.19
C THR A 171 -2.87 19.05 4.80
N TRP A 172 -3.70 18.40 3.99
CA TRP A 172 -4.60 17.35 4.46
C TRP A 172 -3.81 16.14 4.99
N TYR A 173 -2.81 15.69 4.24
CA TYR A 173 -1.95 14.59 4.67
C TYR A 173 -1.20 14.87 5.99
N ARG A 174 -0.82 16.12 6.24
CA ARG A 174 -0.19 16.50 7.51
C ARG A 174 -1.15 16.40 8.70
N GLY A 175 -2.43 16.65 8.47
CA GLY A 175 -3.47 16.56 9.48
C GLY A 175 -4.07 15.15 9.61
N ASN A 176 -4.02 14.35 8.53
CA ASN A 176 -4.58 13.01 8.48
C ASN A 176 -3.76 12.12 7.57
N VAL A 177 -2.90 11.28 8.16
CA VAL A 177 -2.02 10.34 7.43
C VAL A 177 -2.80 9.30 6.60
N GLU A 178 -4.07 9.05 6.93
CA GLU A 178 -4.95 8.15 6.17
C GLU A 178 -5.48 8.78 4.87
N GLY A 179 -5.13 10.04 4.60
CA GLY A 179 -5.55 10.73 3.39
C GLY A 179 -6.97 11.29 3.45
N ILE A 180 -7.68 11.32 2.32
CA ILE A 180 -9.01 11.93 2.18
C ILE A 180 -10.09 10.85 2.07
N ALA A 181 -10.96 10.76 3.06
CA ALA A 181 -12.08 9.83 3.02
C ALA A 181 -13.05 10.15 1.86
N PRO A 182 -13.65 9.14 1.18
CA PRO A 182 -14.64 9.38 0.12
C PRO A 182 -15.81 10.27 0.58
N GLU A 183 -16.22 10.13 1.84
CA GLU A 183 -17.29 10.90 2.47
C GLU A 183 -16.96 12.40 2.54
N ASP A 184 -15.70 12.74 2.84
CA ASP A 184 -15.23 14.12 2.93
C ASP A 184 -14.98 14.71 1.54
N LEU A 185 -14.37 13.96 0.65
CA LEU A 185 -14.22 14.40 -0.75
C LEU A 185 -15.59 14.70 -1.37
N THR A 186 -16.60 13.86 -1.12
CA THR A 186 -17.96 14.08 -1.62
C THR A 186 -18.54 15.43 -1.18
N LYS A 187 -18.22 15.91 0.03
CA LYS A 187 -18.66 17.23 0.52
C LYS A 187 -17.93 18.39 -0.18
N LEU A 188 -16.66 18.17 -0.55
CA LEU A 188 -15.81 19.18 -1.19
C LEU A 188 -16.09 19.36 -2.69
N LEU A 189 -16.64 18.33 -3.36
CA LEU A 189 -16.96 18.36 -4.79
C LEU A 189 -18.34 18.96 -5.06
N GLY A 190 -18.45 19.78 -6.11
CA GLY A 190 -19.71 20.30 -6.61
C GLY A 190 -20.51 19.24 -7.37
N TRP A 191 -21.77 19.57 -7.70
CA TRP A 191 -22.68 18.63 -8.37
C TRP A 191 -22.19 18.22 -9.78
N ARG A 192 -21.57 19.15 -10.53
CA ARG A 192 -21.03 18.87 -11.87
C ARG A 192 -19.86 17.89 -11.81
N GLU A 193 -19.00 18.02 -10.82
CA GLU A 193 -17.86 17.13 -10.64
C GLU A 193 -18.30 15.74 -10.20
N LYS A 194 -19.34 15.66 -9.35
CA LYS A 194 -19.96 14.39 -8.92
C LYS A 194 -20.62 13.63 -10.08
N ALA A 195 -21.08 14.32 -11.12
CA ALA A 195 -21.63 13.71 -12.33
C ALA A 195 -20.57 13.08 -13.25
N SER A 196 -19.28 13.34 -13.02
CA SER A 196 -18.20 12.66 -13.74
C SER A 196 -18.21 11.16 -13.41
N PHE A 197 -18.10 10.29 -14.43
CA PHE A 197 -18.12 8.83 -14.26
C PHE A 197 -17.10 8.35 -13.22
N THR A 198 -15.86 8.85 -13.28
CA THR A 198 -14.80 8.50 -12.32
C THR A 198 -15.19 8.85 -10.88
N VAL A 199 -15.71 10.06 -10.66
CA VAL A 199 -16.13 10.49 -9.31
C VAL A 199 -17.35 9.70 -8.84
N LEU A 200 -18.31 9.47 -9.73
CA LEU A 200 -19.51 8.69 -9.41
C LEU A 200 -19.15 7.26 -9.01
N ALA A 201 -18.33 6.57 -9.79
CA ALA A 201 -17.96 5.18 -9.56
C ALA A 201 -17.03 5.01 -8.36
N HIS A 202 -15.99 5.84 -8.23
CA HIS A 202 -14.93 5.62 -7.26
C HIS A 202 -15.05 6.44 -5.98
N VAL A 203 -15.85 7.48 -5.95
CA VAL A 203 -16.05 8.31 -4.75
C VAL A 203 -17.46 8.18 -4.21
N VAL A 204 -18.46 8.49 -5.03
CA VAL A 204 -19.86 8.51 -4.57
C VAL A 204 -20.36 7.09 -4.26
N ALA A 205 -20.12 6.12 -5.13
CA ALA A 205 -20.54 4.73 -4.93
C ALA A 205 -19.82 4.11 -3.71
N GLN A 206 -18.51 4.35 -3.54
CA GLN A 206 -17.77 3.87 -2.35
C GLN A 206 -18.28 4.52 -1.05
N SER A 207 -18.53 5.84 -1.06
CA SER A 207 -19.11 6.53 0.10
C SER A 207 -20.46 5.94 0.49
N TRP A 208 -21.29 5.61 -0.49
CA TRP A 208 -22.61 5.04 -0.26
C TRP A 208 -22.58 3.59 0.23
N THR A 209 -21.74 2.74 -0.36
CA THR A 209 -21.56 1.34 0.06
C THR A 209 -20.98 1.25 1.46
N TYR A 210 -20.02 2.11 1.79
CA TYR A 210 -19.45 2.18 3.13
C TYR A 210 -20.47 2.57 4.20
N LYS A 211 -21.28 3.63 3.94
CA LYS A 211 -22.35 4.04 4.86
C LYS A 211 -23.37 2.92 5.09
N ARG A 212 -23.74 2.18 4.04
CA ARG A 212 -24.63 1.03 4.18
C ARG A 212 -23.97 -0.13 4.91
N GLY A 213 -22.71 -0.42 4.65
CA GLY A 213 -21.94 -1.45 5.34
C GLY A 213 -21.78 -1.16 6.84
N VAL A 214 -21.50 0.06 7.22
CA VAL A 214 -21.43 0.49 8.63
C VAL A 214 -22.80 0.37 9.31
N GLN A 215 -23.88 0.77 8.64
CA GLN A 215 -25.23 0.60 9.17
C GLN A 215 -25.67 -0.87 9.24
N ALA A 216 -25.27 -1.70 8.26
CA ALA A 216 -25.56 -3.13 8.27
C ALA A 216 -24.69 -3.90 9.27
N GLY A 217 -23.42 -3.51 9.47
CA GLY A 217 -22.51 -4.11 10.44
C GLY A 217 -22.91 -3.86 11.90
N LEU A 218 -23.73 -2.85 12.16
CA LEU A 218 -24.41 -2.69 13.44
C LEU A 218 -25.55 -3.72 13.64
N ASN A 219 -26.00 -4.37 12.55
CA ASN A 219 -27.18 -5.25 12.56
C ASN A 219 -26.91 -6.71 12.11
N ALA A 220 -25.71 -7.11 11.70
CA ALA A 220 -25.48 -8.46 11.16
C ALA A 220 -24.10 -9.02 11.49
N LYS A 221 -24.08 -10.10 12.26
CA LYS A 221 -22.94 -10.99 12.49
C LYS A 221 -22.75 -12.04 11.37
N THR A 222 -23.07 -11.75 10.13
CA THR A 222 -22.84 -12.68 9.00
C THR A 222 -22.63 -11.91 7.72
N ASN A 223 -21.36 -11.64 7.37
CA ASN A 223 -20.99 -11.18 6.03
C ASN A 223 -20.54 -12.39 5.20
N THR A 224 -21.41 -12.91 4.35
CA THR A 224 -21.00 -13.63 3.15
C THR A 224 -20.45 -12.59 2.18
N ALA A 225 -19.15 -12.40 2.17
CA ALA A 225 -18.46 -11.63 1.14
C ALA A 225 -18.80 -12.26 -0.23
N ARG A 226 -19.39 -11.48 -1.12
CA ARG A 226 -19.67 -11.91 -2.49
C ARG A 226 -18.32 -12.06 -3.19
N LYS A 227 -17.89 -13.30 -3.43
CA LYS A 227 -16.68 -13.59 -4.21
C LYS A 227 -16.93 -13.20 -5.67
N LEU A 228 -16.00 -12.45 -6.25
CA LEU A 228 -15.97 -12.11 -7.67
C LEU A 228 -14.84 -12.91 -8.32
N SER A 229 -15.06 -13.39 -9.55
CA SER A 229 -14.02 -14.11 -10.28
C SER A 229 -12.92 -13.16 -10.80
N LYS A 230 -11.68 -13.66 -10.90
CA LYS A 230 -10.50 -12.93 -11.40
C LYS A 230 -10.75 -12.09 -12.67
N PRO A 231 -11.49 -12.58 -13.70
CA PRO A 231 -11.80 -11.80 -14.91
C PRO A 231 -12.63 -10.54 -14.68
N ALA A 232 -13.23 -10.37 -13.50
CA ALA A 232 -14.04 -9.17 -13.21
C ALA A 232 -13.20 -7.98 -12.70
N PHE A 233 -11.88 -8.17 -12.53
CA PHE A 233 -10.94 -7.14 -12.02
C PHE A 233 -9.96 -6.64 -13.08
N ILE A 234 -9.85 -7.29 -14.21
CA ILE A 234 -9.02 -6.93 -15.36
C ILE A 234 -9.92 -6.35 -16.44
#